data_cde69ac617baa8e26e96c4c400415ab9
#
_entry.id   cde69ac617baa8e26e96c4c400415ab9
#
_cell.length_a   1.000
_cell.length_b   1.000
_cell.length_c   1.000
_cell.angle_alpha   90.00
_cell.angle_beta   90.00
_cell.angle_gamma   90.00
#
_symmetry.space_group_name_H-M   'P 1'
#
loop_
_entity.id
_entity.type
_entity.pdbx_description
1 polymer ?
#
loop_
_entity_poly.entity_id
_entity_poly.type
_entity_poly.pdbx_seq_one_letter_code
_entity_poly.pdbx_strand_id
1 'polypeptide(L)'
;RDVAPSRGLGDVYKRQIYDRKTIQYWSDLPDYVFNKDCMTQNWLDANMLKGGITYCNKLTTVSNTYAGEIQTEEYGEGLEEHLRYHSSKILGIVNGIDTDIWNPATDKLLASQYDSQSVIKNKKANKKALQESLGLEVDDHKIVIGLISRLTNQKGLDLVNDVIPSIMDEHTQVVVLGTGDAMYED
;
A
#
# COMPACT_ATOMS: atom_id res chain seq x y z
N ARG A 1 1.57 6.37 16.40
CA ARG A 1 0.59 7.00 15.48
C ARG A 1 0.35 5.98 14.40
N ASP A 2 -0.82 5.36 14.42
CA ASP A 2 -1.30 4.51 13.35
C ASP A 2 -1.46 5.38 12.11
N VAL A 3 -0.45 5.34 11.26
CA VAL A 3 -0.62 5.82 9.89
C VAL A 3 -1.53 4.80 9.25
N ALA A 4 -2.79 5.15 9.05
CA ALA A 4 -3.69 4.33 8.27
C ALA A 4 -2.99 4.06 6.94
N PRO A 5 -2.74 2.82 6.57
CA PRO A 5 -2.07 2.51 5.33
C PRO A 5 -2.87 3.11 4.18
N SER A 6 -2.19 3.71 3.22
CA SER A 6 -2.79 4.18 1.98
C SER A 6 -3.37 2.97 1.26
N ARG A 7 -4.59 2.69 1.54
CA ARG A 7 -5.34 1.68 0.86
C ARG A 7 -5.88 2.35 -0.39
N GLY A 8 -5.72 1.74 -1.54
CA GLY A 8 -6.22 2.27 -2.80
C GLY A 8 -7.71 2.62 -2.76
N LEU A 9 -8.23 3.18 -3.81
CA LEU A 9 -9.67 3.47 -3.94
C LEU A 9 -10.56 2.26 -3.58
N GLY A 10 -10.06 1.01 -3.58
CA GLY A 10 -10.75 -0.23 -3.19
C GLY A 10 -11.07 -0.45 -1.72
N ASP A 11 -10.62 0.42 -0.85
CA ASP A 11 -10.73 0.20 0.58
C ASP A 11 -12.06 0.66 1.20
N VAL A 12 -12.19 0.36 2.48
CA VAL A 12 -13.35 0.61 3.36
C VAL A 12 -13.99 1.99 3.14
N TYR A 13 -13.19 3.02 2.87
CA TYR A 13 -13.68 4.38 2.59
C TYR A 13 -14.52 4.51 1.31
N LYS A 14 -14.31 3.68 0.32
CA LYS A 14 -15.12 3.63 -0.90
C LYS A 14 -16.52 3.09 -0.70
N ARG A 15 -16.61 2.11 0.17
CA ARG A 15 -17.87 1.46 0.51
C ARG A 15 -18.67 2.28 1.51
N GLN A 16 -18.14 3.40 1.98
CA GLN A 16 -18.87 4.31 2.86
C GLN A 16 -19.86 5.15 2.05
N ILE A 17 -20.86 4.45 1.56
CA ILE A 17 -22.09 5.06 1.06
C ILE A 17 -22.99 5.22 2.27
N TYR A 18 -23.23 6.46 2.64
CA TYR A 18 -24.07 6.81 3.78
C TYR A 18 -25.49 7.14 3.31
N ASP A 19 -26.46 7.05 4.22
CA ASP A 19 -27.79 7.61 3.99
C ASP A 19 -27.69 9.13 3.78
N ARG A 20 -28.30 9.60 2.68
CA ARG A 20 -28.26 11.01 2.29
C ARG A 20 -28.76 11.94 3.40
N LYS A 21 -29.89 11.60 4.05
CA LYS A 21 -30.51 12.45 5.08
C LYS A 21 -29.60 12.59 6.29
N THR A 22 -28.93 11.51 6.67
CA THR A 22 -27.97 11.50 7.77
C THR A 22 -26.79 12.42 7.49
N ILE A 23 -26.19 12.31 6.31
CA ILE A 23 -25.07 13.18 5.92
C ILE A 23 -25.51 14.62 5.80
N GLN A 24 -26.65 14.88 5.20
CA GLN A 24 -27.18 16.22 5.05
C GLN A 24 -27.45 16.88 6.42
N TYR A 25 -28.02 16.14 7.36
CA TYR A 25 -28.26 16.61 8.72
C TYR A 25 -26.96 16.96 9.46
N TRP A 26 -25.92 16.15 9.33
CA TRP A 26 -24.66 16.38 10.03
C TRP A 26 -23.77 17.44 9.38
N SER A 27 -23.83 17.57 8.08
CA SER A 27 -22.93 18.46 7.32
C SER A 27 -23.55 19.82 6.99
N ASP A 28 -24.87 19.96 7.15
CA ASP A 28 -25.64 21.14 6.71
C ASP A 28 -25.40 21.51 5.23
N LEU A 29 -25.06 20.50 4.42
CA LEU A 29 -24.83 20.71 3.00
C LEU A 29 -26.14 20.96 2.26
N PRO A 30 -26.18 21.88 1.30
CA PRO A 30 -27.39 22.20 0.55
C PRO A 30 -27.80 21.07 -0.37
N ASP A 31 -29.10 20.96 -0.64
CA ASP A 31 -29.69 19.89 -1.45
C ASP A 31 -29.06 19.72 -2.81
N TYR A 32 -28.59 20.79 -3.44
CA TYR A 32 -28.04 20.74 -4.79
C TYR A 32 -26.74 19.91 -4.91
N VAL A 33 -26.02 19.66 -3.81
CA VAL A 33 -24.81 18.82 -3.85
C VAL A 33 -25.14 17.33 -3.91
N PHE A 34 -26.37 16.94 -3.49
CA PHE A 34 -26.83 15.56 -3.46
C PHE A 34 -27.46 15.13 -4.79
N ASN A 35 -26.67 15.10 -5.83
CA ASN A 35 -27.04 14.64 -7.16
C ASN A 35 -25.99 13.68 -7.74
N LYS A 36 -26.32 13.01 -8.85
CA LYS A 36 -25.47 12.00 -9.48
C LYS A 36 -24.13 12.53 -9.98
N ASP A 37 -24.07 13.80 -10.33
CA ASP A 37 -22.82 14.39 -10.83
C ASP A 37 -21.87 14.82 -9.70
N CYS A 38 -22.38 14.91 -8.47
CA CYS A 38 -21.63 15.40 -7.32
C CYS A 38 -21.39 14.34 -6.25
N MET A 39 -22.39 14.02 -5.43
CA MET A 39 -22.18 13.22 -4.21
C MET A 39 -22.94 11.89 -4.19
N THR A 40 -23.94 11.69 -5.06
CA THR A 40 -24.76 10.49 -4.97
C THR A 40 -24.46 9.50 -6.08
N GLN A 41 -24.72 8.22 -5.83
CA GLN A 41 -24.74 7.16 -6.85
C GLN A 41 -26.19 6.81 -7.23
N ASN A 42 -27.09 6.77 -6.26
CA ASN A 42 -28.50 6.34 -6.47
C ASN A 42 -29.57 7.26 -5.84
N TRP A 43 -29.28 8.53 -5.61
CA TRP A 43 -30.19 9.57 -5.08
C TRP A 43 -30.51 9.47 -3.58
N LEU A 44 -30.43 8.30 -2.99
CA LEU A 44 -30.73 8.07 -1.56
C LEU A 44 -29.45 7.98 -0.72
N ASP A 45 -28.32 7.99 -1.35
CA ASP A 45 -27.01 7.86 -0.74
C ASP A 45 -26.20 9.16 -0.78
N ALA A 46 -25.11 9.16 -0.03
CA ALA A 46 -24.06 10.17 -0.10
C ALA A 46 -22.70 9.46 -0.08
N ASN A 47 -21.93 9.62 -1.15
CA ASN A 47 -20.55 9.17 -1.24
C ASN A 47 -19.64 10.39 -1.05
N MET A 48 -19.01 10.47 0.14
CA MET A 48 -18.17 11.60 0.53
C MET A 48 -16.91 11.69 -0.33
N LEU A 49 -16.36 10.56 -0.78
CA LEU A 49 -15.20 10.54 -1.67
C LEU A 49 -15.57 11.14 -3.05
N LYS A 50 -16.73 10.75 -3.59
CA LYS A 50 -17.25 11.31 -4.84
C LYS A 50 -17.43 12.83 -4.73
N GLY A 51 -18.02 13.29 -3.63
CA GLY A 51 -18.14 14.72 -3.32
C GLY A 51 -16.78 15.42 -3.24
N GLY A 52 -15.83 14.82 -2.55
CA GLY A 52 -14.46 15.32 -2.46
C GLY A 52 -13.80 15.49 -3.84
N ILE A 53 -13.94 14.50 -4.73
CA ILE A 53 -13.44 14.57 -6.12
C ILE A 53 -14.11 15.70 -6.89
N THR A 54 -15.43 15.87 -6.73
CA THR A 54 -16.19 16.93 -7.42
C THR A 54 -15.69 18.32 -7.05
N TYR A 55 -15.51 18.57 -5.76
CA TYR A 55 -15.28 19.93 -5.25
C TYR A 55 -13.82 20.27 -4.99
N CYS A 56 -12.89 19.31 -5.05
CA CYS A 56 -11.47 19.62 -4.91
C CYS A 56 -10.92 20.36 -6.15
N ASN A 57 -9.91 21.18 -5.93
CA ASN A 57 -9.17 21.84 -7.01
C ASN A 57 -8.15 20.90 -7.68
N LYS A 58 -7.55 20.02 -6.87
CA LYS A 58 -6.62 18.98 -7.32
C LYS A 58 -6.86 17.71 -6.54
N LEU A 59 -6.70 16.58 -7.23
CA LEU A 59 -6.76 15.24 -6.69
C LEU A 59 -5.40 14.60 -6.88
N THR A 60 -4.79 14.11 -5.81
CA THR A 60 -3.50 13.44 -5.88
C THR A 60 -3.61 11.95 -5.58
N THR A 61 -2.78 11.17 -6.25
CA THR A 61 -2.61 9.74 -5.97
C THR A 61 -1.12 9.36 -6.01
N VAL A 62 -0.79 8.13 -5.61
CA VAL A 62 0.59 7.72 -5.28
C VAL A 62 1.50 7.45 -6.49
N SER A 63 1.01 7.47 -7.73
CA SER A 63 1.84 7.39 -8.93
C SER A 63 1.10 7.86 -10.17
N ASN A 64 1.84 8.20 -11.23
CA ASN A 64 1.25 8.52 -12.52
C ASN A 64 0.55 7.30 -13.14
N THR A 65 1.12 6.11 -13.00
CA THR A 65 0.49 4.86 -13.44
C THR A 65 -0.85 4.65 -12.74
N TYR A 66 -0.86 4.74 -11.42
CA TYR A 66 -2.08 4.57 -10.64
C TYR A 66 -3.12 5.66 -10.94
N ALA A 67 -2.70 6.90 -11.26
CA ALA A 67 -3.60 7.94 -11.72
C ALA A 67 -4.35 7.55 -13.01
N GLY A 68 -3.73 6.78 -13.89
CA GLY A 68 -4.38 6.17 -15.06
C GLY A 68 -5.29 4.99 -14.68
N GLU A 69 -4.78 4.09 -13.87
CA GLU A 69 -5.46 2.85 -13.47
C GLU A 69 -6.81 3.12 -12.78
N ILE A 70 -6.88 4.04 -11.84
CA ILE A 70 -8.13 4.38 -11.12
C ILE A 70 -9.24 4.95 -12.01
N GLN A 71 -8.95 5.28 -13.25
CA GLN A 71 -9.91 5.73 -14.24
C GLN A 71 -10.46 4.56 -15.10
N THR A 72 -10.06 3.32 -14.81
CA THR A 72 -10.55 2.10 -15.47
C THR A 72 -11.55 1.36 -14.59
N GLU A 73 -12.37 0.51 -15.19
CA GLU A 73 -13.34 -0.32 -14.46
C GLU A 73 -12.67 -1.29 -13.47
N GLU A 74 -11.46 -1.75 -13.80
CA GLU A 74 -10.71 -2.69 -12.98
C GLU A 74 -10.26 -2.09 -11.65
N TYR A 75 -9.87 -0.81 -11.64
CA TYR A 75 -9.29 -0.14 -10.46
C TYR A 75 -10.10 1.04 -9.93
N GLY A 76 -11.11 1.49 -10.68
CA GLY A 76 -11.93 2.67 -10.33
C GLY A 76 -13.03 2.36 -9.32
N GLU A 77 -13.41 1.06 -9.18
CA GLU A 77 -14.36 0.57 -8.19
C GLU A 77 -15.71 1.29 -8.19
N GLY A 78 -16.23 1.57 -9.35
CA GLY A 78 -17.48 2.28 -9.55
C GLY A 78 -17.39 3.80 -9.49
N LEU A 79 -16.17 4.36 -9.40
CA LEU A 79 -15.91 5.79 -9.53
C LEU A 79 -15.12 6.16 -10.79
N GLU A 80 -14.80 5.19 -11.65
CA GLU A 80 -13.99 5.38 -12.84
C GLU A 80 -14.54 6.43 -13.80
N GLU A 81 -15.84 6.45 -14.05
CA GLU A 81 -16.47 7.46 -14.90
C GLU A 81 -16.35 8.86 -14.30
N HIS A 82 -16.57 8.95 -12.99
CA HIS A 82 -16.45 10.23 -12.27
C HIS A 82 -15.00 10.71 -12.24
N LEU A 83 -14.04 9.81 -12.08
CA LEU A 83 -12.61 10.12 -12.14
C LEU A 83 -12.21 10.55 -13.56
N ARG A 84 -12.68 9.87 -14.61
CA ARG A 84 -12.46 10.29 -16.01
C ARG A 84 -12.98 11.69 -16.29
N TYR A 85 -14.20 11.99 -15.81
CA TYR A 85 -14.79 13.32 -15.96
C TYR A 85 -13.92 14.42 -15.32
N HIS A 86 -13.29 14.11 -14.18
CA HIS A 86 -12.41 15.00 -13.44
C HIS A 86 -10.92 14.79 -13.71
N SER A 87 -10.55 14.10 -14.79
CA SER A 87 -9.17 13.69 -15.09
C SER A 87 -8.15 14.83 -15.08
N SER A 88 -8.54 16.04 -15.50
CA SER A 88 -7.69 17.24 -15.48
C SER A 88 -7.26 17.69 -14.07
N LYS A 89 -7.93 17.22 -13.03
CA LYS A 89 -7.56 17.50 -11.64
C LYS A 89 -6.59 16.47 -11.08
N ILE A 90 -6.48 15.29 -11.69
CA ILE A 90 -5.74 14.15 -11.16
C ILE A 90 -4.25 14.32 -11.42
N LEU A 91 -3.45 14.15 -10.38
CA LEU A 91 -1.99 14.19 -10.43
C LEU A 91 -1.41 12.99 -9.66
N GLY A 92 -0.58 12.20 -10.32
CA GLY A 92 0.19 11.15 -9.67
C GLY A 92 1.47 11.72 -9.05
N ILE A 93 1.69 11.46 -7.77
CA ILE A 93 2.90 11.86 -7.05
C ILE A 93 3.50 10.61 -6.42
N VAL A 94 4.70 10.25 -6.87
CA VAL A 94 5.43 9.10 -6.29
C VAL A 94 5.91 9.47 -4.89
N ASN A 95 5.72 8.54 -3.94
CA ASN A 95 6.22 8.73 -2.58
C ASN A 95 7.75 8.88 -2.59
N GLY A 96 8.26 9.80 -1.78
CA GLY A 96 9.69 9.92 -1.52
C GLY A 96 10.18 8.89 -0.50
N ILE A 97 11.49 8.79 -0.39
CA ILE A 97 12.18 8.03 0.66
C ILE A 97 12.95 9.03 1.51
N ASP A 98 12.84 8.92 2.84
CA ASP A 98 13.68 9.67 3.75
C ASP A 98 15.11 9.10 3.70
N THR A 99 16.00 9.78 3.00
CA THR A 99 17.37 9.34 2.77
C THR A 99 18.29 9.56 3.96
N ASP A 100 17.85 10.27 4.98
CA ASP A 100 18.61 10.42 6.24
C ASP A 100 18.31 9.25 7.18
N ILE A 101 17.03 8.86 7.30
CA ILE A 101 16.62 7.70 8.12
C ILE A 101 17.04 6.39 7.43
N TRP A 102 16.73 6.23 6.14
CA TRP A 102 17.01 5.01 5.37
C TRP A 102 18.39 5.06 4.70
N ASN A 103 19.43 5.33 5.48
CA ASN A 103 20.78 5.45 4.99
C ASN A 103 21.67 4.35 5.58
N PRO A 104 22.06 3.34 4.80
CA PRO A 104 22.86 2.23 5.30
C PRO A 104 24.27 2.63 5.75
N ALA A 105 24.74 3.81 5.35
CA ALA A 105 26.05 4.33 5.79
C ALA A 105 26.00 4.90 7.23
N THR A 106 24.82 5.25 7.73
CA THR A 106 24.64 5.88 9.05
C THR A 106 23.67 5.12 9.96
N ASP A 107 22.97 4.11 9.44
CA ASP A 107 21.99 3.32 10.19
C ASP A 107 22.69 2.50 11.29
N LYS A 108 22.40 2.85 12.54
CA LYS A 108 22.96 2.20 13.74
C LYS A 108 22.34 0.83 14.05
N LEU A 109 21.24 0.48 13.38
CA LEU A 109 20.58 -0.82 13.56
C LEU A 109 21.26 -1.92 12.75
N LEU A 110 22.07 -1.55 11.76
CA LEU A 110 22.83 -2.51 10.98
C LEU A 110 24.04 -3.02 11.75
N ALA A 111 24.29 -4.32 11.71
CA ALA A 111 25.48 -4.93 12.29
C ALA A 111 26.78 -4.41 11.63
N SER A 112 26.69 -4.06 10.34
CA SER A 112 27.78 -3.42 9.60
C SER A 112 27.18 -2.40 8.63
N GLN A 113 27.50 -1.13 8.83
CA GLN A 113 27.11 -0.05 7.93
C GLN A 113 27.82 -0.20 6.59
N TYR A 114 27.20 0.28 5.51
CA TYR A 114 27.77 0.16 4.17
C TYR A 114 27.33 1.31 3.25
N ASP A 115 28.15 1.52 2.24
CA ASP A 115 27.92 2.41 1.11
C ASP A 115 28.03 1.63 -0.22
N SER A 116 27.99 2.33 -1.34
CA SER A 116 28.10 1.72 -2.67
C SER A 116 29.44 0.98 -2.93
N GLN A 117 30.50 1.33 -2.20
CA GLN A 117 31.83 0.72 -2.36
C GLN A 117 32.02 -0.51 -1.46
N SER A 118 31.42 -0.48 -0.27
CA SER A 118 31.57 -1.51 0.76
C SER A 118 30.40 -2.50 0.84
N VAL A 119 29.33 -2.29 0.06
CA VAL A 119 28.08 -3.07 0.13
C VAL A 119 28.30 -4.59 0.01
N ILE A 120 29.10 -5.06 -0.92
CA ILE A 120 29.33 -6.50 -1.16
C ILE A 120 29.92 -7.17 0.09
N LYS A 121 30.89 -6.53 0.72
CA LYS A 121 31.56 -7.05 1.93
C LYS A 121 30.68 -6.93 3.16
N ASN A 122 30.09 -5.76 3.38
CA ASN A 122 29.41 -5.46 4.65
C ASN A 122 28.00 -6.05 4.72
N LYS A 123 27.32 -6.24 3.58
CA LYS A 123 26.05 -7.00 3.56
C LYS A 123 26.21 -8.47 3.98
N LYS A 124 27.36 -9.08 3.78
CA LYS A 124 27.64 -10.42 4.31
C LYS A 124 27.61 -10.44 5.85
N ALA A 125 28.20 -9.44 6.49
CA ALA A 125 28.15 -9.31 7.95
C ALA A 125 26.71 -9.09 8.46
N ASN A 126 25.92 -8.28 7.75
CA ASN A 126 24.50 -8.08 8.08
C ASN A 126 23.67 -9.36 7.88
N LYS A 127 23.92 -10.11 6.80
CA LYS A 127 23.27 -11.41 6.56
C LYS A 127 23.56 -12.38 7.69
N LYS A 128 24.85 -12.50 8.07
CA LYS A 128 25.26 -13.35 9.19
C LYS A 128 24.55 -12.97 10.50
N ALA A 129 24.53 -11.69 10.83
CA ALA A 129 23.85 -11.20 12.02
C ALA A 129 22.34 -11.47 12.00
N LEU A 130 21.69 -11.37 10.84
CA LEU A 130 20.30 -11.70 10.65
C LEU A 130 20.06 -13.21 10.86
N GLN A 131 20.87 -14.08 10.26
CA GLN A 131 20.78 -15.51 10.43
C GLN A 131 20.94 -15.90 11.91
N GLU A 132 21.94 -15.35 12.60
CA GLU A 132 22.16 -15.58 14.03
C GLU A 132 20.96 -15.11 14.89
N SER A 133 20.43 -13.94 14.62
CA SER A 133 19.31 -13.37 15.39
C SER A 133 18.00 -14.16 15.25
N LEU A 134 17.84 -14.84 14.14
CA LEU A 134 16.65 -15.67 13.85
C LEU A 134 16.85 -17.16 14.11
N GLY A 135 18.02 -17.58 14.60
CA GLY A 135 18.34 -18.98 14.83
C GLY A 135 18.44 -19.80 13.55
N LEU A 136 18.71 -19.16 12.42
CA LEU A 136 18.94 -19.81 11.13
C LEU A 136 20.38 -20.32 11.04
N GLU A 137 20.59 -21.31 10.19
CA GLU A 137 21.96 -21.75 9.86
C GLU A 137 22.76 -20.60 9.22
N VAL A 138 23.91 -20.29 9.82
CA VAL A 138 24.81 -19.25 9.33
C VAL A 138 25.63 -19.80 8.19
N ASP A 139 25.29 -19.40 6.97
CA ASP A 139 26.02 -19.78 5.75
C ASP A 139 26.00 -18.65 4.73
N ASP A 140 27.20 -18.28 4.29
CA ASP A 140 27.40 -17.21 3.31
C ASP A 140 26.89 -17.58 1.91
N HIS A 141 26.76 -18.88 1.62
CA HIS A 141 26.29 -19.41 0.32
C HIS A 141 24.75 -19.51 0.25
N LYS A 142 24.05 -19.56 1.38
CA LYS A 142 22.59 -19.61 1.35
C LYS A 142 21.98 -18.29 0.90
N ILE A 143 20.90 -18.37 0.15
CA ILE A 143 20.09 -17.21 -0.24
C ILE A 143 19.09 -16.95 0.90
N VAL A 144 19.06 -15.72 1.41
CA VAL A 144 18.04 -15.29 2.38
C VAL A 144 17.01 -14.41 1.67
N ILE A 145 15.78 -14.88 1.59
CA ILE A 145 14.64 -14.17 1.02
C ILE A 145 13.85 -13.58 2.18
N GLY A 146 13.72 -12.25 2.22
CA GLY A 146 12.93 -11.54 3.22
C GLY A 146 11.63 -10.99 2.65
N LEU A 147 10.49 -11.27 3.28
CA LEU A 147 9.21 -10.65 3.00
C LEU A 147 8.75 -9.87 4.25
N ILE A 148 8.65 -8.55 4.11
CA ILE A 148 8.21 -7.67 5.19
C ILE A 148 6.99 -6.90 4.71
N SER A 149 5.79 -7.30 5.16
CA SER A 149 4.55 -6.66 4.75
C SER A 149 3.40 -6.99 5.70
N ARG A 150 2.24 -6.34 5.48
CA ARG A 150 0.99 -6.86 6.05
C ARG A 150 0.66 -8.20 5.39
N LEU A 151 0.23 -9.16 6.19
CA LEU A 151 -0.14 -10.49 5.72
C LEU A 151 -1.60 -10.47 5.21
N THR A 152 -1.78 -9.96 4.01
CA THR A 152 -3.10 -9.82 3.36
C THR A 152 -3.03 -10.25 1.90
N ASN A 153 -4.17 -10.64 1.33
CA ASN A 153 -4.26 -11.06 -0.06
C ASN A 153 -3.71 -10.01 -1.06
N GLN A 154 -3.90 -8.71 -0.76
CA GLN A 154 -3.35 -7.61 -1.59
C GLN A 154 -1.82 -7.65 -1.75
N LYS A 155 -1.10 -8.38 -0.90
CA LYS A 155 0.36 -8.53 -0.96
C LYS A 155 0.80 -9.76 -1.74
N GLY A 156 -0.15 -10.48 -2.33
CA GLY A 156 0.15 -11.67 -3.12
C GLY A 156 0.67 -12.84 -2.28
N LEU A 157 0.25 -12.95 -1.01
CA LEU A 157 0.70 -14.04 -0.14
C LEU A 157 0.20 -15.40 -0.62
N ASP A 158 -0.93 -15.46 -1.30
CA ASP A 158 -1.41 -16.64 -2.02
C ASP A 158 -0.37 -17.12 -3.05
N LEU A 159 0.18 -16.20 -3.85
CA LEU A 159 1.24 -16.51 -4.81
C LEU A 159 2.54 -16.94 -4.11
N VAL A 160 2.87 -16.28 -2.99
CA VAL A 160 4.06 -16.64 -2.19
C VAL A 160 3.92 -18.07 -1.65
N ASN A 161 2.76 -18.43 -1.09
CA ASN A 161 2.49 -19.77 -0.59
C ASN A 161 2.58 -20.84 -1.68
N ASP A 162 2.10 -20.53 -2.89
CA ASP A 162 2.19 -21.46 -4.03
C ASP A 162 3.62 -21.67 -4.50
N VAL A 163 4.47 -20.65 -4.42
CA VAL A 163 5.86 -20.69 -4.94
C VAL A 163 6.84 -21.21 -3.88
N ILE A 164 6.66 -20.96 -2.59
CA ILE A 164 7.59 -21.36 -1.53
C ILE A 164 8.01 -22.83 -1.63
N PRO A 165 7.11 -23.82 -1.79
CA PRO A 165 7.51 -25.22 -1.87
C PRO A 165 8.47 -25.53 -3.04
N SER A 166 8.44 -24.72 -4.09
CA SER A 166 9.27 -24.94 -5.29
C SER A 166 10.64 -24.26 -5.20
N ILE A 167 10.79 -23.25 -4.35
CA ILE A 167 12.05 -22.49 -4.19
C ILE A 167 12.83 -22.89 -2.92
N MET A 168 12.16 -23.57 -1.98
CA MET A 168 12.81 -24.04 -0.76
C MET A 168 13.68 -25.26 -1.06
N ASP A 169 14.97 -25.12 -0.81
CA ASP A 169 15.97 -26.15 -0.90
C ASP A 169 17.02 -25.98 0.23
N GLU A 170 18.08 -26.78 0.20
CA GLU A 170 19.16 -26.69 1.18
C GLU A 170 19.96 -25.39 1.14
N HIS A 171 19.79 -24.59 0.06
CA HIS A 171 20.49 -23.31 -0.14
C HIS A 171 19.62 -22.09 0.11
N THR A 172 18.33 -22.26 0.41
CA THR A 172 17.37 -21.18 0.53
C THR A 172 16.82 -21.07 1.94
N GLN A 173 16.78 -19.86 2.48
CA GLN A 173 16.14 -19.49 3.75
C GLN A 173 15.10 -18.43 3.48
N VAL A 174 13.90 -18.56 4.04
CA VAL A 174 12.82 -17.60 3.90
C VAL A 174 12.49 -17.01 5.27
N VAL A 175 12.39 -15.70 5.32
CA VAL A 175 12.03 -14.94 6.52
C VAL A 175 10.81 -14.09 6.21
N VAL A 176 9.72 -14.32 6.93
CA VAL A 176 8.49 -13.54 6.79
C VAL A 176 8.25 -12.75 8.08
N LEU A 177 8.07 -11.45 7.95
CA LEU A 177 7.75 -10.55 9.07
C LEU A 177 6.51 -9.73 8.73
N GLY A 178 5.46 -9.89 9.51
CA GLY A 178 4.23 -9.14 9.35
C GLY A 178 3.12 -9.66 10.25
N THR A 179 2.01 -8.94 10.23
CA THR A 179 0.74 -9.34 10.82
C THR A 179 -0.39 -9.07 9.84
N GLY A 180 -1.51 -9.74 9.94
CA GLY A 180 -2.63 -9.53 9.02
C GLY A 180 -3.79 -10.50 9.20
N ASP A 181 -4.20 -11.12 8.11
CA ASP A 181 -5.31 -12.08 8.12
C ASP A 181 -4.82 -13.41 8.73
N ALA A 182 -5.59 -13.99 9.66
CA ALA A 182 -5.23 -15.21 10.39
C ALA A 182 -4.83 -16.38 9.47
N MET A 183 -5.44 -16.47 8.29
CA MET A 183 -5.11 -17.50 7.30
C MET A 183 -3.68 -17.43 6.74
N TYR A 184 -2.97 -16.32 6.97
CA TYR A 184 -1.59 -16.12 6.55
C TYR A 184 -0.61 -16.06 7.74
N GLU A 185 -1.12 -15.99 8.97
CA GLU A 185 -0.29 -16.01 10.19
C GLU A 185 -0.01 -17.44 10.67
N ASP A 186 -0.87 -18.41 10.34
CA ASP A 186 -0.78 -19.84 10.66
C ASP A 186 0.10 -20.59 9.63
#